data_78dc902215166191fe47bdf183c0bc38
#
_entry.id   78dc902215166191fe47bdf183c0bc38
#
_cell.length_a   1.000
_cell.length_b   1.000
_cell.length_c   1.000
_cell.angle_alpha   90.00
_cell.angle_beta   90.00
_cell.angle_gamma   90.00
#
_symmetry.space_group_name_H-M   'P 1'
#
loop_
_entity.id
_entity.type
_entity.pdbx_description
1 polymer ?
#
loop_
_entity_poly.entity_id
_entity_poly.type
_entity_poly.pdbx_seq_one_letter_code
_entity_poly.pdbx_strand_id
1 'polypeptide(L)'
;NFSSRILLLLFPVLTYKEILILIINSMSLKIVVLAKQVPDTRNVGKDAMKADGTINRAALPAIFNPEDLNALEQALRLKDEHPGSTVTILTMGPGRAAEVIREGLYRGADNGYLLTDRAFAGADTLATSYALATAIKKIGDYDVIIGGRQAIDGDTAQVGPQVAEKLGLTQVTYAEEILNVDKAAKKITVKRHIDGGVET
;
A
#
# COMPACT_ATOMS: atom_id res chain seq x y z
N ASN A 1 -43.24 -20.38 47.88
CA ASN A 1 -43.52 -19.72 46.59
C ASN A 1 -42.24 -19.17 46.01
N PHE A 2 -41.53 -20.03 45.29
CA PHE A 2 -40.37 -19.61 44.48
C PHE A 2 -40.92 -19.18 43.12
N SER A 3 -40.99 -17.89 42.86
CA SER A 3 -41.29 -17.35 41.54
C SER A 3 -40.02 -17.37 40.71
N SER A 4 -39.90 -18.36 39.84
CA SER A 4 -38.80 -18.45 38.84
C SER A 4 -39.01 -17.39 37.78
N ARG A 5 -38.30 -16.27 37.88
CA ARG A 5 -38.21 -15.28 36.80
C ARG A 5 -37.22 -15.79 35.77
N ILE A 6 -37.74 -16.26 34.65
CA ILE A 6 -36.93 -16.61 33.48
C ILE A 6 -36.57 -15.30 32.76
N LEU A 7 -35.30 -14.92 32.78
CA LEU A 7 -34.78 -13.83 31.98
C LEU A 7 -34.55 -14.37 30.56
N LEU A 8 -35.50 -14.11 29.65
CA LEU A 8 -35.30 -14.40 28.23
C LEU A 8 -34.42 -13.31 27.63
N LEU A 9 -33.16 -13.61 27.42
CA LEU A 9 -32.26 -12.76 26.61
C LEU A 9 -32.62 -12.97 25.13
N LEU A 10 -33.48 -12.11 24.61
CA LEU A 10 -33.75 -12.00 23.18
C LEU A 10 -32.53 -11.37 22.53
N PHE A 11 -31.60 -12.20 22.00
CA PHE A 11 -30.64 -11.73 21.02
C PHE A 11 -31.41 -11.38 19.75
N PRO A 12 -31.18 -10.23 19.15
CA PRO A 12 -31.78 -9.91 17.85
C PRO A 12 -31.35 -10.97 16.84
N VAL A 13 -32.33 -11.66 16.25
CA VAL A 13 -32.06 -12.58 15.15
C VAL A 13 -31.71 -11.72 13.96
N LEU A 14 -30.42 -11.78 13.53
CA LEU A 14 -29.95 -11.06 12.37
C LEU A 14 -30.72 -11.51 11.12
N THR A 15 -31.13 -10.56 10.31
CA THR A 15 -31.72 -10.84 9.00
C THR A 15 -30.67 -11.46 8.07
N TYR A 16 -31.11 -12.18 7.03
CA TYR A 16 -30.22 -12.73 6.02
C TYR A 16 -29.30 -11.63 5.40
N LYS A 17 -29.82 -10.42 5.21
CA LYS A 17 -29.07 -9.28 4.71
C LYS A 17 -27.98 -8.83 5.69
N GLU A 18 -28.25 -8.78 6.98
CA GLU A 18 -27.27 -8.43 8.01
C GLU A 18 -26.17 -9.49 8.15
N ILE A 19 -26.53 -10.77 8.06
CA ILE A 19 -25.58 -11.88 8.05
C ILE A 19 -24.68 -11.79 6.83
N LEU A 20 -25.24 -11.52 5.64
CA LEU A 20 -24.47 -11.37 4.39
C LEU A 20 -23.50 -10.19 4.47
N ILE A 21 -23.94 -9.05 5.01
CA ILE A 21 -23.07 -7.87 5.22
C ILE A 21 -21.94 -8.20 6.20
N LEU A 22 -22.20 -8.92 7.28
CA LEU A 22 -21.18 -9.34 8.23
C LEU A 22 -20.15 -10.28 7.58
N ILE A 23 -20.60 -11.22 6.77
CA ILE A 23 -19.71 -12.14 6.04
C ILE A 23 -18.83 -11.37 5.05
N ILE A 24 -19.39 -10.48 4.24
CA ILE A 24 -18.64 -9.65 3.30
C ILE A 24 -17.60 -8.82 4.06
N ASN A 25 -17.99 -8.13 5.13
CA ASN A 25 -17.07 -7.31 5.92
C ASN A 25 -15.97 -8.13 6.59
N SER A 26 -16.23 -9.39 6.95
CA SER A 26 -15.23 -10.28 7.54
C SER A 26 -14.18 -10.76 6.53
N MET A 27 -14.51 -10.75 5.24
CA MET A 27 -13.62 -11.17 4.14
C MET A 27 -12.94 -10.01 3.42
N SER A 28 -13.47 -8.79 3.56
CA SER A 28 -12.93 -7.60 2.90
C SER A 28 -11.56 -7.20 3.46
N LEU A 29 -10.69 -6.71 2.59
CA LEU A 29 -9.34 -6.25 2.94
C LEU A 29 -9.24 -4.73 2.82
N LYS A 30 -8.50 -4.11 3.72
CA LYS A 30 -8.07 -2.72 3.64
C LYS A 30 -6.59 -2.70 3.27
N ILE A 31 -6.31 -2.34 2.04
CA ILE A 31 -4.98 -2.44 1.43
C ILE A 31 -4.41 -1.03 1.27
N VAL A 32 -3.20 -0.82 1.76
CA VAL A 32 -2.43 0.41 1.51
C VAL A 32 -1.34 0.11 0.50
N VAL A 33 -1.29 0.89 -0.57
CA VAL A 33 -0.24 0.81 -1.58
C VAL A 33 0.70 2.00 -1.42
N LEU A 34 1.96 1.73 -1.17
CA LEU A 34 3.02 2.74 -1.20
C LEU A 34 3.39 3.02 -2.65
N ALA A 35 3.31 4.27 -3.05
CA ALA A 35 3.61 4.65 -4.42
C ALA A 35 4.43 5.94 -4.48
N LYS A 36 5.32 6.04 -5.44
CA LYS A 36 6.21 7.17 -5.63
C LYS A 36 6.10 7.75 -7.03
N GLN A 37 6.12 9.07 -7.12
CA GLN A 37 6.39 9.76 -8.37
C GLN A 37 7.91 9.80 -8.62
N VAL A 38 8.34 9.32 -9.77
CA VAL A 38 9.75 9.27 -10.16
C VAL A 38 9.98 9.98 -11.49
N PRO A 39 11.18 10.47 -11.78
CA PRO A 39 11.51 10.95 -13.12
C PRO A 39 11.43 9.80 -14.14
N ASP A 40 10.92 10.09 -15.34
CA ASP A 40 10.98 9.15 -16.45
C ASP A 40 12.41 9.08 -17.00
N THR A 41 13.13 8.04 -16.63
CA THR A 41 14.52 7.82 -17.07
C THR A 41 14.64 7.30 -18.49
N ARG A 42 13.52 6.96 -19.15
CA ARG A 42 13.51 6.52 -20.56
C ARG A 42 13.40 7.67 -21.55
N ASN A 43 12.86 8.81 -21.12
CA ASN A 43 12.68 10.02 -21.92
C ASN A 43 13.64 11.12 -21.47
N VAL A 44 14.94 10.86 -21.56
CA VAL A 44 16.01 11.76 -21.13
C VAL A 44 16.28 12.79 -22.23
N GLY A 45 15.82 14.04 -22.04
CA GLY A 45 16.12 15.17 -22.93
C GLY A 45 17.50 15.79 -22.63
N LYS A 46 17.90 16.77 -23.46
CA LYS A 46 19.18 17.49 -23.31
C LYS A 46 19.35 18.20 -21.97
N ASP A 47 18.25 18.60 -21.34
CA ASP A 47 18.23 19.33 -20.06
C ASP A 47 18.12 18.39 -18.84
N ALA A 48 18.25 17.10 -19.04
CA ALA A 48 18.12 16.09 -17.99
C ALA A 48 19.24 16.15 -16.94
N MET A 49 20.39 16.71 -17.31
CA MET A 49 21.54 16.89 -16.43
C MET A 49 21.76 18.37 -16.14
N LYS A 50 22.05 18.68 -14.89
CA LYS A 50 22.52 19.99 -14.49
C LYS A 50 24.02 20.15 -14.84
N ALA A 51 24.51 21.38 -14.80
CA ALA A 51 25.92 21.69 -15.05
C ALA A 51 26.87 21.01 -14.04
N ASP A 52 26.38 20.69 -12.84
CA ASP A 52 27.13 20.00 -11.78
C ASP A 52 27.11 18.45 -11.92
N GLY A 53 26.54 17.92 -13.01
CA GLY A 53 26.45 16.48 -13.25
C GLY A 53 25.28 15.79 -12.50
N THR A 54 24.46 16.51 -11.76
CA THR A 54 23.28 15.94 -11.09
C THR A 54 22.04 15.92 -11.98
N ILE A 55 21.12 15.01 -11.72
CA ILE A 55 19.87 14.90 -12.49
C ILE A 55 18.99 16.12 -12.25
N ASN A 56 18.56 16.76 -13.32
CA ASN A 56 17.56 17.81 -13.30
C ASN A 56 16.14 17.23 -13.27
N ARG A 57 15.73 16.78 -12.09
CA ARG A 57 14.41 16.14 -11.90
C ARG A 57 13.22 17.03 -12.31
N ALA A 58 13.42 18.34 -12.35
CA ALA A 58 12.36 19.27 -12.74
C ALA A 58 12.15 19.32 -14.26
N ALA A 59 13.19 19.00 -15.05
CA ALA A 59 13.13 18.98 -16.50
C ALA A 59 12.68 17.62 -17.08
N LEU A 60 12.65 16.57 -16.27
CA LEU A 60 12.17 15.26 -16.69
C LEU A 60 10.67 15.12 -16.47
N PRO A 61 9.94 14.50 -17.41
CA PRO A 61 8.59 14.03 -17.15
C PRO A 61 8.56 13.17 -15.90
N ALA A 62 7.53 13.32 -15.10
CA ALA A 62 7.35 12.54 -13.89
C ALA A 62 6.32 11.45 -14.18
N ILE A 63 6.61 10.22 -13.73
CA ILE A 63 5.77 9.06 -13.92
C ILE A 63 5.49 8.37 -12.58
N PHE A 64 4.49 7.54 -12.56
CA PHE A 64 4.28 6.55 -11.50
C PHE A 64 5.46 5.57 -11.51
N ASN A 65 6.08 5.28 -10.37
CA ASN A 65 7.16 4.30 -10.32
C ASN A 65 6.70 2.93 -10.85
N PRO A 66 7.37 2.37 -11.87
CA PRO A 66 6.92 1.12 -12.49
C PRO A 66 6.79 -0.06 -11.53
N GLU A 67 7.67 -0.17 -10.54
CA GLU A 67 7.59 -1.24 -9.55
C GLU A 67 6.38 -1.05 -8.61
N ASP A 68 6.00 0.19 -8.32
CA ASP A 68 4.80 0.47 -7.52
C ASP A 68 3.50 0.23 -8.32
N LEU A 69 3.55 0.32 -9.67
CA LEU A 69 2.42 -0.11 -10.50
C LEU A 69 2.17 -1.62 -10.39
N ASN A 70 3.23 -2.44 -10.26
CA ASN A 70 3.07 -3.86 -10.00
C ASN A 70 2.42 -4.09 -8.61
N ALA A 71 2.83 -3.31 -7.61
CA ALA A 71 2.22 -3.34 -6.28
C ALA A 71 0.73 -2.97 -6.31
N LEU A 72 0.38 -1.93 -7.07
CA LEU A 72 -1.01 -1.51 -7.26
C LEU A 72 -1.83 -2.60 -7.95
N GLU A 73 -1.30 -3.23 -9.00
CA GLU A 73 -1.97 -4.33 -9.69
C GLU A 73 -2.28 -5.50 -8.75
N GLN A 74 -1.32 -5.90 -7.90
CA GLN A 74 -1.57 -6.96 -6.92
C GLN A 74 -2.64 -6.55 -5.90
N ALA A 75 -2.65 -5.29 -5.47
CA ALA A 75 -3.68 -4.76 -4.57
C ALA A 75 -5.07 -4.79 -5.21
N LEU A 76 -5.18 -4.45 -6.50
CA LEU A 76 -6.44 -4.47 -7.24
C LEU A 76 -6.94 -5.90 -7.46
N ARG A 77 -6.06 -6.85 -7.75
CA ARG A 77 -6.41 -8.29 -7.82
C ARG A 77 -6.98 -8.79 -6.50
N LEU A 78 -6.32 -8.48 -5.38
CA LEU A 78 -6.84 -8.83 -4.06
C LEU A 78 -8.19 -8.17 -3.78
N LYS A 79 -8.40 -6.93 -4.24
CA LYS A 79 -9.69 -6.26 -4.12
C LYS A 79 -10.79 -6.97 -4.89
N ASP A 80 -10.49 -7.47 -6.09
CA ASP A 80 -11.44 -8.23 -6.92
C ASP A 80 -11.77 -9.61 -6.32
N GLU A 81 -10.77 -10.28 -5.74
CA GLU A 81 -10.92 -11.59 -5.09
C GLU A 81 -11.64 -11.50 -3.74
N HIS A 82 -11.58 -10.35 -3.05
CA HIS A 82 -12.18 -10.13 -1.73
C HIS A 82 -13.21 -8.99 -1.79
N PRO A 83 -14.49 -9.29 -2.10
CA PRO A 83 -15.53 -8.28 -2.23
C PRO A 83 -15.67 -7.36 -1.01
N GLY A 84 -15.85 -6.06 -1.25
CA GLY A 84 -15.89 -5.04 -0.19
C GLY A 84 -14.53 -4.52 0.25
N SER A 85 -13.45 -5.01 -0.34
CA SER A 85 -12.09 -4.51 -0.09
C SER A 85 -11.87 -3.11 -0.66
N THR A 86 -10.93 -2.40 -0.07
CA THR A 86 -10.54 -1.05 -0.49
C THR A 86 -9.04 -0.95 -0.68
N VAL A 87 -8.63 -0.18 -1.71
CA VAL A 87 -7.23 0.12 -2.02
C VAL A 87 -6.99 1.60 -1.82
N THR A 88 -6.05 1.92 -0.95
CA THR A 88 -5.65 3.30 -0.62
C THR A 88 -4.21 3.54 -1.04
N ILE A 89 -3.96 4.55 -1.85
CA ILE A 89 -2.61 4.93 -2.26
C ILE A 89 -2.04 5.92 -1.26
N LEU A 90 -0.81 5.66 -0.81
CA LEU A 90 -0.04 6.58 0.00
C LEU A 90 1.23 6.99 -0.75
N THR A 91 1.38 8.28 -0.99
CA THR A 91 2.58 8.85 -1.64
C THR A 91 3.15 9.99 -0.82
N MET A 92 4.47 10.13 -0.83
CA MET A 92 5.18 11.26 -0.23
C MET A 92 5.96 12.01 -1.31
N GLY A 93 5.71 13.30 -1.43
CA GLY A 93 6.38 14.09 -2.45
C GLY A 93 5.84 15.54 -2.53
N PRO A 94 6.34 16.33 -3.49
CA PRO A 94 5.81 17.66 -3.76
C PRO A 94 4.37 17.58 -4.26
N GLY A 95 3.65 18.72 -4.24
CA GLY A 95 2.23 18.77 -4.64
C GLY A 95 1.91 18.09 -5.98
N ARG A 96 2.83 18.11 -6.96
CA ARG A 96 2.68 17.42 -8.24
C ARG A 96 2.59 15.89 -8.11
N ALA A 97 3.06 15.30 -7.01
CA ALA A 97 2.94 13.86 -6.76
C ALA A 97 1.48 13.40 -6.58
N ALA A 98 0.52 14.32 -6.46
CA ALA A 98 -0.91 14.03 -6.55
C ALA A 98 -1.29 13.31 -7.85
N GLU A 99 -0.52 13.46 -8.94
CA GLU A 99 -0.74 12.74 -10.19
C GLU A 99 -0.66 11.22 -10.02
N VAL A 100 0.22 10.73 -9.13
CA VAL A 100 0.31 9.31 -8.79
C VAL A 100 -1.01 8.81 -8.18
N ILE A 101 -1.60 9.59 -7.29
CA ILE A 101 -2.91 9.26 -6.71
C ILE A 101 -3.98 9.26 -7.80
N ARG A 102 -4.01 10.30 -8.63
CA ARG A 102 -4.99 10.42 -9.72
C ARG A 102 -4.92 9.24 -10.69
N GLU A 103 -3.71 8.87 -11.10
CA GLU A 103 -3.51 7.70 -11.96
C GLU A 103 -3.97 6.40 -11.27
N GLY A 104 -3.66 6.23 -9.99
CA GLY A 104 -4.09 5.05 -9.25
C GLY A 104 -5.61 4.96 -9.08
N LEU A 105 -6.29 6.09 -8.87
CA LEU A 105 -7.76 6.14 -8.82
C LEU A 105 -8.38 5.76 -10.19
N TYR A 106 -7.81 6.22 -11.30
CA TYR A 106 -8.24 5.81 -12.64
C TYR A 106 -8.05 4.32 -12.90
N ARG A 107 -7.09 3.69 -12.24
CA ARG A 107 -6.84 2.24 -12.34
C ARG A 107 -7.73 1.41 -11.42
N GLY A 108 -8.45 2.02 -10.47
CA GLY A 108 -9.40 1.34 -9.61
C GLY A 108 -9.12 1.41 -8.10
N ALA A 109 -8.12 2.17 -7.66
CA ALA A 109 -7.97 2.49 -6.24
C ALA A 109 -9.15 3.35 -5.75
N ASP A 110 -9.45 3.28 -4.46
CA ASP A 110 -10.61 3.95 -3.85
C ASP A 110 -10.26 5.28 -3.21
N ASN A 111 -9.05 5.37 -2.65
CA ASN A 111 -8.61 6.53 -1.87
C ASN A 111 -7.12 6.84 -2.15
N GLY A 112 -6.71 8.05 -1.75
CA GLY A 112 -5.31 8.42 -1.81
C GLY A 112 -4.95 9.49 -0.81
N TYR A 113 -3.74 9.40 -0.26
CA TYR A 113 -3.15 10.38 0.64
C TYR A 113 -1.81 10.86 0.10
N LEU A 114 -1.64 12.17 0.05
CA LEU A 114 -0.38 12.83 -0.28
C LEU A 114 0.24 13.42 0.97
N LEU A 115 1.43 12.93 1.32
CA LEU A 115 2.30 13.56 2.31
C LEU A 115 3.14 14.62 1.60
N THR A 116 2.81 15.89 1.83
CA THR A 116 3.52 16.98 1.20
C THR A 116 3.82 18.09 2.20
N ASP A 117 5.11 18.37 2.37
CA ASP A 117 5.63 19.48 3.14
C ASP A 117 7.05 19.80 2.65
N ARG A 118 7.48 21.06 2.77
CA ARG A 118 8.86 21.46 2.44
C ARG A 118 9.89 20.82 3.37
N ALA A 119 9.50 20.47 4.60
CA ALA A 119 10.34 19.77 5.56
C ALA A 119 10.72 18.35 5.12
N PHE A 120 9.98 17.75 4.17
CA PHE A 120 10.31 16.43 3.62
C PHE A 120 11.36 16.51 2.49
N ALA A 121 11.73 17.72 2.04
CA ALA A 121 12.70 17.87 0.96
C ALA A 121 14.08 17.37 1.42
N GLY A 122 14.69 16.47 0.64
CA GLY A 122 15.98 15.87 0.97
C GLY A 122 15.95 14.77 2.03
N ALA A 123 14.76 14.31 2.44
CA ALA A 123 14.62 13.17 3.33
C ALA A 123 15.33 11.93 2.75
N ASP A 124 16.15 11.28 3.57
CA ASP A 124 16.73 9.98 3.28
C ASP A 124 15.67 8.86 3.45
N THR A 125 16.08 7.60 3.29
CA THR A 125 15.18 6.45 3.42
C THR A 125 14.66 6.29 4.84
N LEU A 126 15.46 6.65 5.86
CA LEU A 126 15.06 6.56 7.27
C LEU A 126 13.97 7.58 7.61
N ALA A 127 14.16 8.84 7.23
CA ALA A 127 13.18 9.91 7.44
C ALA A 127 11.90 9.65 6.61
N THR A 128 12.05 9.21 5.35
CA THR A 128 10.93 8.84 4.47
C THR A 128 10.09 7.73 5.08
N SER A 129 10.72 6.64 5.51
CA SER A 129 10.02 5.51 6.11
C SER A 129 9.33 5.87 7.44
N TYR A 130 9.93 6.79 8.22
CA TYR A 130 9.31 7.29 9.44
C TYR A 130 8.04 8.10 9.15
N ALA A 131 8.09 9.00 8.17
CA ALA A 131 6.94 9.80 7.75
C ALA A 131 5.80 8.91 7.21
N LEU A 132 6.13 7.95 6.33
CA LEU A 132 5.16 6.99 5.78
C LEU A 132 4.54 6.12 6.88
N ALA A 133 5.34 5.54 7.77
CA ALA A 133 4.83 4.74 8.88
C ALA A 133 3.92 5.55 9.82
N THR A 134 4.27 6.81 10.08
CA THR A 134 3.44 7.72 10.88
C THR A 134 2.10 8.02 10.20
N ALA A 135 2.11 8.23 8.88
CA ALA A 135 0.89 8.43 8.10
C ALA A 135 0.01 7.18 8.10
N ILE A 136 0.60 5.99 7.94
CA ILE A 136 -0.13 4.72 7.99
C ILE A 136 -0.79 4.53 9.36
N LYS A 137 -0.09 4.82 10.46
CA LYS A 137 -0.68 4.81 11.81
C LYS A 137 -1.86 5.78 11.94
N LYS A 138 -1.79 6.93 11.26
CA LYS A 138 -2.87 7.93 11.27
C LYS A 138 -4.05 7.51 10.38
N ILE A 139 -3.79 6.87 9.24
CA ILE A 139 -4.84 6.26 8.41
C ILE A 139 -5.58 5.22 9.24
N GLY A 140 -4.85 4.43 10.02
CA GLY A 140 -5.40 3.35 10.82
C GLY A 140 -6.06 2.27 9.98
N ASP A 141 -6.48 1.19 10.61
CA ASP A 141 -7.34 0.17 10.05
C ASP A 141 -6.94 -0.31 8.65
N TYR A 142 -5.83 -1.04 8.57
CA TYR A 142 -5.30 -1.70 7.38
C TYR A 142 -4.99 -3.17 7.67
N ASP A 143 -5.17 -4.02 6.67
CA ASP A 143 -4.85 -5.45 6.75
C ASP A 143 -3.51 -5.76 6.08
N VAL A 144 -3.22 -5.11 4.93
CA VAL A 144 -2.03 -5.36 4.12
C VAL A 144 -1.45 -4.05 3.61
N ILE A 145 -0.13 -3.96 3.59
CA ILE A 145 0.62 -2.88 2.94
C ILE A 145 1.44 -3.50 1.81
N ILE A 146 1.32 -2.95 0.61
CA ILE A 146 2.04 -3.43 -0.57
C ILE A 146 2.84 -2.26 -1.15
N GLY A 147 4.06 -2.49 -1.53
CA GLY A 147 4.92 -1.52 -2.22
C GLY A 147 5.77 -2.20 -3.28
N GLY A 148 6.21 -1.46 -4.27
CA GLY A 148 7.26 -1.92 -5.18
C GLY A 148 8.54 -2.23 -4.39
N ARG A 149 9.39 -3.05 -4.96
CA ARG A 149 10.69 -3.40 -4.35
C ARG A 149 11.52 -2.14 -4.10
N GLN A 150 11.56 -1.23 -5.06
CA GLN A 150 12.33 0.01 -5.01
C GLN A 150 11.76 1.08 -5.93
N ALA A 151 12.23 2.32 -5.76
CA ALA A 151 12.01 3.40 -6.70
C ALA A 151 13.18 3.47 -7.70
N ILE A 152 12.88 3.57 -9.00
CA ILE A 152 13.89 3.53 -10.07
C ILE A 152 14.81 4.76 -10.12
N ASP A 153 14.56 5.78 -9.32
CA ASP A 153 15.37 7.00 -9.24
C ASP A 153 16.41 6.98 -8.12
N GLY A 154 16.38 5.98 -7.25
CA GLY A 154 17.29 5.89 -6.11
C GLY A 154 17.80 4.48 -5.81
N ASP A 155 17.09 3.46 -6.26
CA ASP A 155 17.47 2.03 -6.20
C ASP A 155 17.92 1.50 -4.83
N THR A 156 17.40 2.08 -3.73
CA THR A 156 17.83 1.70 -2.39
C THR A 156 17.16 0.43 -1.87
N ALA A 157 15.95 0.12 -2.32
CA ALA A 157 15.11 -0.98 -1.85
C ALA A 157 14.90 -1.03 -0.31
N GLN A 158 15.03 0.11 0.39
CA GLN A 158 15.04 0.18 1.85
C GLN A 158 13.72 0.63 2.46
N VAL A 159 12.93 1.44 1.76
CA VAL A 159 11.77 2.13 2.33
C VAL A 159 10.70 1.14 2.79
N GLY A 160 10.35 0.15 1.97
CA GLY A 160 9.37 -0.90 2.31
C GLY A 160 9.74 -1.65 3.61
N PRO A 161 10.92 -2.28 3.67
CA PRO A 161 11.40 -2.95 4.88
C PRO A 161 11.45 -2.06 6.12
N GLN A 162 11.90 -0.81 5.99
CA GLN A 162 11.95 0.14 7.10
C GLN A 162 10.56 0.57 7.58
N VAL A 163 9.58 0.68 6.68
CA VAL A 163 8.17 0.95 7.05
C VAL A 163 7.63 -0.24 7.84
N ALA A 164 7.84 -1.47 7.37
CA ALA A 164 7.41 -2.68 8.06
C ALA A 164 7.99 -2.76 9.47
N GLU A 165 9.30 -2.52 9.64
CA GLU A 165 9.97 -2.50 10.94
C GLU A 165 9.36 -1.44 11.88
N LYS A 166 9.16 -0.20 11.40
CA LYS A 166 8.58 0.90 12.21
C LYS A 166 7.13 0.65 12.63
N LEU A 167 6.42 -0.20 11.91
CA LEU A 167 5.04 -0.61 12.20
C LEU A 167 4.98 -1.92 13.01
N GLY A 168 6.09 -2.61 13.19
CA GLY A 168 6.14 -3.93 13.84
C GLY A 168 5.43 -5.02 13.03
N LEU A 169 5.47 -4.93 11.69
CA LEU A 169 4.81 -5.85 10.78
C LEU A 169 5.77 -6.93 10.29
N THR A 170 5.23 -8.14 10.12
CA THR A 170 5.90 -9.18 9.33
C THR A 170 6.07 -8.70 7.89
N GLN A 171 7.26 -8.90 7.31
CA GLN A 171 7.56 -8.48 5.95
C GLN A 171 7.95 -9.65 5.07
N VAL A 172 7.58 -9.57 3.80
CA VAL A 172 8.04 -10.45 2.72
C VAL A 172 8.59 -9.56 1.62
N THR A 173 9.84 -9.80 1.24
CA THR A 173 10.52 -9.08 0.14
C THR A 173 10.61 -9.97 -1.09
N TYR A 174 10.80 -9.36 -2.27
CA TYR A 174 10.89 -10.07 -3.55
C TYR A 174 9.68 -10.96 -3.85
N ALA A 175 8.48 -10.51 -3.43
CA ALA A 175 7.23 -11.21 -3.72
C ALA A 175 6.97 -11.24 -5.23
N GLU A 176 6.73 -12.42 -5.78
CA GLU A 176 6.31 -12.62 -7.17
C GLU A 176 4.79 -12.73 -7.29
N GLU A 177 4.17 -13.38 -6.31
CA GLU A 177 2.74 -13.67 -6.35
C GLU A 177 2.17 -13.81 -4.93
N ILE A 178 1.00 -13.25 -4.69
CA ILE A 178 0.21 -13.50 -3.49
C ILE A 178 -0.74 -14.64 -3.81
N LEU A 179 -0.51 -15.80 -3.20
CA LEU A 179 -1.27 -17.02 -3.48
C LEU A 179 -2.56 -17.12 -2.69
N ASN A 180 -2.60 -16.59 -1.47
CA ASN A 180 -3.78 -16.61 -0.61
C ASN A 180 -3.69 -15.58 0.51
N VAL A 181 -4.81 -14.99 0.87
CA VAL A 181 -4.97 -14.16 2.07
C VAL A 181 -6.11 -14.72 2.91
N ASP A 182 -5.77 -15.20 4.09
CA ASP A 182 -6.74 -15.65 5.10
C ASP A 182 -6.80 -14.60 6.22
N LYS A 183 -7.77 -13.69 6.12
CA LYS A 183 -7.94 -12.61 7.08
C LYS A 183 -8.30 -13.15 8.48
N ALA A 184 -9.10 -14.20 8.56
CA ALA A 184 -9.52 -14.79 9.84
C ALA A 184 -8.35 -15.42 10.59
N ALA A 185 -7.49 -16.15 9.87
CA ALA A 185 -6.28 -16.73 10.40
C ALA A 185 -5.10 -15.73 10.50
N LYS A 186 -5.25 -14.51 9.98
CA LYS A 186 -4.18 -13.49 9.85
C LYS A 186 -2.95 -14.05 9.16
N LYS A 187 -3.15 -14.76 8.07
CA LYS A 187 -2.10 -15.40 7.27
C LYS A 187 -2.16 -14.93 5.82
N ILE A 188 -0.98 -14.72 5.26
CA ILE A 188 -0.80 -14.51 3.83
C ILE A 188 0.20 -15.55 3.32
N THR A 189 -0.08 -16.15 2.19
CA THR A 189 0.81 -17.08 1.50
C THR A 189 1.35 -16.37 0.26
N VAL A 190 2.67 -16.25 0.18
CA VAL A 190 3.36 -15.50 -0.86
C VAL A 190 4.43 -16.39 -1.49
N LYS A 191 4.45 -16.39 -2.82
CA LYS A 191 5.57 -16.90 -3.59
C LYS A 191 6.61 -15.79 -3.75
N ARG A 192 7.84 -16.03 -3.36
CA ARG A 192 8.93 -15.04 -3.44
C ARG A 192 10.16 -15.60 -4.14
N HIS A 193 10.89 -14.71 -4.78
CA HIS A 193 12.17 -15.02 -5.38
C HIS A 193 13.27 -15.07 -4.32
N ILE A 194 14.13 -16.08 -4.40
CA ILE A 194 15.34 -16.25 -3.58
C ILE A 194 16.52 -16.61 -4.47
N ASP A 195 17.72 -16.55 -3.92
CA ASP A 195 18.92 -17.00 -4.63
C ASP A 195 18.77 -18.50 -4.98
N GLY A 196 18.77 -18.77 -6.29
CA GLY A 196 18.68 -20.14 -6.83
C GLY A 196 17.26 -20.65 -7.04
N GLY A 197 16.20 -19.84 -6.84
CA GLY A 197 14.84 -20.29 -7.13
C GLY A 197 13.74 -19.44 -6.52
N VAL A 198 12.66 -20.11 -6.16
CA VAL A 198 11.48 -19.52 -5.53
C VAL A 198 11.08 -20.32 -4.30
N GLU A 199 10.51 -19.65 -3.31
CA GLU A 199 9.92 -20.31 -2.12
C GLU A 199 8.51 -19.77 -1.85
N THR A 200 7.76 -20.54 -1.07
CA THR A 200 6.43 -20.18 -0.61
C THR A 200 6.40 -20.10 0.91
#